data_d152a30653ab8d6ddd20fbd7fb6f94f3
#
_entry.id   d152a30653ab8d6ddd20fbd7fb6f94f3
#
_cell.length_a   1.000
_cell.length_b   1.000
_cell.length_c   1.000
_cell.angle_alpha   90.00
_cell.angle_beta   90.00
_cell.angle_gamma   90.00
#
_symmetry.space_group_name_H-M   'P 1'
#
loop_
_entity.id
_entity.type
_entity.pdbx_description
1 polymer ?
#
loop_
_entity_poly.entity_id
_entity_poly.type
_entity_poly.pdbx_seq_one_letter_code
_entity_poly.pdbx_strand_id
1 'polypeptide(L)'
;MPGVDPRPRPYHVATMTPDRQFRSPVRHFWRWLIPALLLWAFALQGTRGLWSPDEGRYVDVALEMLKSGDWLRPHVNDEFAHVTKPPLTYWAVASSVELFGRHEWAARLPHALAFALSVLLVGAMGRRLVPERPWLPALVYATFVLPYVAAHVITTDTLLAFFTTAYAAAFVEARARRDSRGAGGYVAAGWAAAFASAILPGTP
;
A
#
# COMPACT_ATOMS: atom_id res chain seq x y z
N MET A 1 15.98 -37.57 -60.30
CA MET A 1 16.23 -36.70 -59.13
C MET A 1 14.94 -35.95 -58.86
N PRO A 2 14.21 -36.19 -57.74
CA PRO A 2 13.01 -35.44 -57.42
C PRO A 2 13.38 -34.07 -56.84
N GLY A 3 12.79 -33.02 -57.44
CA GLY A 3 13.07 -31.63 -57.10
C GLY A 3 12.65 -31.29 -55.68
N VAL A 4 13.55 -30.69 -54.92
CA VAL A 4 13.31 -30.11 -53.61
C VAL A 4 12.60 -28.78 -53.81
N ASP A 5 11.36 -28.65 -53.32
CA ASP A 5 10.61 -27.36 -53.31
C ASP A 5 11.27 -26.40 -52.33
N PRO A 6 11.79 -25.23 -52.78
CA PRO A 6 12.54 -24.30 -51.91
C PRO A 6 11.65 -23.37 -51.12
N ARG A 7 10.33 -23.57 -51.03
CA ARG A 7 9.47 -22.69 -50.30
C ARG A 7 9.55 -22.95 -48.78
N PRO A 8 9.87 -21.93 -47.95
CA PRO A 8 9.86 -22.10 -46.53
C PRO A 8 8.43 -22.37 -46.04
N ARG A 9 8.26 -23.44 -45.30
CA ARG A 9 6.97 -23.75 -44.66
C ARG A 9 6.59 -22.63 -43.73
N PRO A 10 5.36 -22.10 -43.79
CA PRO A 10 4.90 -21.07 -42.84
C PRO A 10 4.97 -21.67 -41.43
N TYR A 11 5.73 -21.02 -40.56
CA TYR A 11 5.72 -21.34 -39.15
C TYR A 11 4.29 -21.11 -38.63
N HIS A 12 3.57 -22.17 -38.30
CA HIS A 12 2.34 -22.06 -37.53
C HIS A 12 2.73 -21.56 -36.12
N VAL A 13 2.67 -20.24 -35.93
CA VAL A 13 2.57 -19.67 -34.60
C VAL A 13 1.23 -20.15 -34.07
N ALA A 14 1.27 -21.20 -33.22
CA ALA A 14 0.09 -21.61 -32.48
C ALA A 14 -0.34 -20.39 -31.68
N THR A 15 -1.41 -19.74 -32.13
CA THR A 15 -2.10 -18.74 -31.31
C THR A 15 -2.63 -19.49 -30.11
N MET A 16 -1.89 -19.43 -29.00
CA MET A 16 -2.36 -19.89 -27.70
C MET A 16 -3.59 -19.04 -27.37
N THR A 17 -4.77 -19.55 -27.70
CA THR A 17 -6.02 -19.01 -27.17
C THR A 17 -5.93 -19.16 -25.66
N PRO A 18 -6.04 -18.07 -24.90
CA PRO A 18 -6.00 -18.16 -23.45
C PRO A 18 -7.15 -19.05 -23.00
N ASP A 19 -6.82 -20.19 -22.43
CA ASP A 19 -7.75 -21.23 -22.00
C ASP A 19 -8.76 -20.62 -21.03
N ARG A 20 -10.04 -20.63 -21.37
CA ARG A 20 -11.14 -20.08 -20.57
C ARG A 20 -11.35 -20.79 -19.24
N GLN A 21 -10.66 -21.91 -19.00
CA GLN A 21 -10.85 -22.75 -17.82
C GLN A 21 -10.22 -22.16 -16.53
N PHE A 22 -9.30 -21.18 -16.62
CA PHE A 22 -8.66 -20.58 -15.44
C PHE A 22 -9.47 -19.44 -14.77
N ARG A 23 -10.66 -19.10 -15.25
CA ARG A 23 -11.39 -17.92 -14.73
C ARG A 23 -12.20 -18.16 -13.46
N SER A 24 -12.54 -19.39 -13.10
CA SER A 24 -13.43 -19.66 -11.96
C SER A 24 -12.76 -19.67 -10.56
N PRO A 25 -11.55 -20.20 -10.34
CA PRO A 25 -10.95 -20.24 -9.00
C PRO A 25 -10.48 -18.87 -8.53
N VAL A 26 -10.11 -17.97 -9.45
CA VAL A 26 -9.56 -16.64 -9.12
C VAL A 26 -10.58 -15.73 -8.42
N ARG A 27 -11.87 -15.79 -8.81
CA ARG A 27 -12.91 -14.95 -8.18
C ARG A 27 -13.19 -15.34 -6.73
N HIS A 28 -13.18 -16.64 -6.41
CA HIS A 28 -13.38 -17.11 -5.04
C HIS A 28 -12.17 -16.81 -4.15
N PHE A 29 -10.96 -16.89 -4.70
CA PHE A 29 -9.73 -16.55 -4.00
C PHE A 29 -9.75 -15.09 -3.47
N TRP A 30 -10.13 -14.12 -4.29
CA TRP A 30 -10.20 -12.71 -3.88
C TRP A 30 -11.24 -12.44 -2.80
N ARG A 31 -12.32 -13.22 -2.73
CA ARG A 31 -13.35 -13.07 -1.69
C ARG A 31 -12.83 -13.44 -0.30
N TRP A 32 -11.95 -14.42 -0.22
CA TRP A 32 -11.33 -14.84 1.04
C TRP A 32 -10.03 -14.13 1.34
N LEU A 33 -9.34 -13.65 0.32
CA LEU A 33 -8.07 -12.91 0.49
C LEU A 33 -8.28 -11.63 1.31
N ILE A 34 -9.33 -10.85 1.05
CA ILE A 34 -9.57 -9.59 1.76
C ILE A 34 -9.75 -9.83 3.27
N PRO A 35 -10.69 -10.67 3.73
CA PRO A 35 -10.83 -10.91 5.17
C PRO A 35 -9.60 -11.55 5.79
N ALA A 36 -8.93 -12.47 5.09
CA ALA A 36 -7.67 -13.07 5.57
C ALA A 36 -6.56 -12.03 5.69
N LEU A 37 -6.45 -11.11 4.72
CA LEU A 37 -5.48 -10.00 4.75
C LEU A 37 -5.77 -9.02 5.88
N LEU A 38 -7.04 -8.67 6.09
CA LEU A 38 -7.42 -7.81 7.21
C LEU A 38 -7.08 -8.49 8.54
N LEU A 39 -7.47 -9.76 8.70
CA LEU A 39 -7.09 -10.52 9.89
C LEU A 39 -5.58 -10.54 10.09
N TRP A 40 -4.80 -10.77 9.04
CA TRP A 40 -3.34 -10.79 9.07
C TRP A 40 -2.74 -9.43 9.43
N ALA A 41 -3.22 -8.35 8.81
CA ALA A 41 -2.73 -6.99 9.03
C ALA A 41 -3.07 -6.47 10.44
N PHE A 42 -4.22 -6.86 10.99
CA PHE A 42 -4.68 -6.40 12.31
C PHE A 42 -4.36 -7.36 13.43
N ALA A 43 -3.95 -8.59 13.13
CA ALA A 43 -3.55 -9.54 14.15
C ALA A 43 -2.40 -8.96 14.99
N LEU A 44 -2.51 -9.12 16.31
CA LEU A 44 -1.47 -8.76 17.26
C LEU A 44 -1.14 -7.24 17.40
N GLN A 45 -1.89 -6.32 16.78
CA GLN A 45 -1.63 -4.88 16.85
C GLN A 45 -1.68 -4.31 18.29
N GLY A 46 -2.50 -4.88 19.16
CA GLY A 46 -2.65 -4.45 20.56
C GLY A 46 -1.98 -5.36 21.60
N THR A 47 -1.19 -6.37 21.19
CA THR A 47 -0.64 -7.37 22.11
C THR A 47 0.63 -6.94 22.84
N ARG A 48 1.25 -5.86 22.41
CA ARG A 48 2.45 -5.28 23.03
C ARG A 48 2.27 -3.79 23.29
N GLY A 49 2.91 -3.28 24.33
CA GLY A 49 3.03 -1.85 24.57
C GLY A 49 3.78 -1.11 23.43
N LEU A 50 3.75 0.22 23.50
CA LEU A 50 4.49 1.05 22.54
C LEU A 50 5.99 0.96 22.82
N TRP A 51 6.80 0.84 21.77
CA TRP A 51 8.26 0.84 21.90
C TRP A 51 8.78 2.26 22.15
N SER A 52 9.48 2.41 23.25
CA SER A 52 10.24 3.63 23.56
C SER A 52 11.63 3.55 22.90
N PRO A 53 12.17 4.67 22.36
CA PRO A 53 11.56 6.00 22.33
C PRO A 53 10.68 6.29 21.10
N ASP A 54 10.73 5.44 20.06
CA ASP A 54 10.21 5.84 18.74
C ASP A 54 8.69 5.87 18.66
N GLU A 55 7.99 4.73 18.92
CA GLU A 55 6.52 4.71 18.86
C GLU A 55 5.89 5.66 19.89
N GLY A 56 6.47 5.72 21.10
CA GLY A 56 6.01 6.63 22.15
C GLY A 56 6.02 8.06 21.69
N ARG A 57 7.08 8.52 21.04
CA ARG A 57 7.20 9.89 20.52
C ARG A 57 6.12 10.23 19.51
N TYR A 58 5.80 9.31 18.56
CA TYR A 58 4.73 9.56 17.58
C TYR A 58 3.37 9.69 18.26
N VAL A 59 3.11 8.86 19.27
CA VAL A 59 1.84 8.89 20.00
C VAL A 59 1.76 10.13 20.91
N ASP A 60 2.83 10.49 21.59
CA ASP A 60 2.88 11.68 22.45
C ASP A 60 2.60 12.97 21.65
N VAL A 61 3.23 13.12 20.49
CA VAL A 61 2.94 14.25 19.59
C VAL A 61 1.48 14.24 19.13
N ALA A 62 0.95 13.07 18.75
CA ALA A 62 -0.44 12.94 18.33
C ALA A 62 -1.42 13.29 19.46
N LEU A 63 -1.15 12.87 20.69
CA LEU A 63 -1.95 13.21 21.86
C LEU A 63 -1.87 14.71 22.22
N GLU A 64 -0.71 15.34 22.08
CA GLU A 64 -0.56 16.76 22.31
C GLU A 64 -1.31 17.58 21.25
N MET A 65 -1.30 17.15 19.99
CA MET A 65 -2.14 17.75 18.93
C MET A 65 -3.63 17.70 19.26
N LEU A 66 -4.12 16.58 19.79
CA LEU A 66 -5.51 16.44 20.23
C LEU A 66 -5.85 17.33 21.43
N LYS A 67 -4.90 17.52 22.35
CA LYS A 67 -5.07 18.33 23.56
C LYS A 67 -5.02 19.83 23.24
N SER A 68 -4.05 20.27 22.43
CA SER A 68 -3.86 21.69 22.07
C SER A 68 -4.81 22.16 20.96
N GLY A 69 -5.32 21.25 20.13
CA GLY A 69 -6.07 21.58 18.92
C GLY A 69 -5.20 22.13 17.78
N ASP A 70 -3.88 22.22 17.95
CA ASP A 70 -2.97 22.68 16.91
C ASP A 70 -2.48 21.52 16.04
N TRP A 71 -3.13 21.32 14.90
CA TRP A 71 -2.82 20.28 13.94
C TRP A 71 -1.69 20.64 12.97
N LEU A 72 -1.31 21.92 12.93
CA LEU A 72 -0.31 22.41 11.97
C LEU A 72 1.11 22.45 12.56
N ARG A 73 1.21 22.57 13.88
CA ARG A 73 2.50 22.64 14.57
C ARG A 73 2.62 21.50 15.57
N PRO A 74 3.16 20.34 15.15
CA PRO A 74 3.40 19.23 16.06
C PRO A 74 4.37 19.65 17.18
N HIS A 75 4.01 19.39 18.44
CA HIS A 75 4.86 19.66 19.61
C HIS A 75 5.05 18.32 20.38
N VAL A 76 6.22 18.13 20.94
CA VAL A 76 6.46 17.01 21.87
C VAL A 76 6.06 17.39 23.29
N ASN A 77 6.25 18.67 23.63
CA ASN A 77 5.87 19.31 24.90
C ASN A 77 5.55 20.77 24.59
N ASP A 78 4.97 21.51 25.54
CA ASP A 78 4.58 22.91 25.38
C ASP A 78 5.72 23.85 24.89
N GLU A 79 7.00 23.41 24.94
CA GLU A 79 8.17 24.25 24.68
C GLU A 79 8.84 24.03 23.31
N PHE A 80 8.71 22.83 22.69
CA PHE A 80 9.48 22.51 21.49
C PHE A 80 8.60 22.03 20.33
N ALA A 81 8.59 22.81 19.24
CA ALA A 81 7.98 22.39 17.98
C ALA A 81 8.75 21.19 17.41
N HIS A 82 8.05 20.08 17.16
CA HIS A 82 8.63 18.86 16.58
C HIS A 82 8.52 18.88 15.05
N VAL A 83 9.38 19.68 14.41
CA VAL A 83 9.37 19.90 12.94
C VAL A 83 10.26 18.89 12.19
N THR A 84 10.84 17.91 12.89
CA THR A 84 11.78 16.96 12.31
C THR A 84 11.14 15.89 11.40
N LYS A 85 9.84 15.69 11.51
CA LYS A 85 9.07 14.75 10.70
C LYS A 85 7.81 15.44 10.17
N PRO A 86 7.34 15.08 8.96
CA PRO A 86 6.14 15.68 8.40
C PRO A 86 4.87 15.24 9.13
N PRO A 87 3.83 16.09 9.14
CA PRO A 87 2.70 15.94 10.03
C PRO A 87 1.75 14.78 9.71
N LEU A 88 1.80 14.20 8.50
CA LEU A 88 0.80 13.23 8.03
C LEU A 88 0.73 11.99 8.93
N THR A 89 1.85 11.49 9.43
CA THR A 89 1.87 10.34 10.35
C THR A 89 1.21 10.70 11.68
N TYR A 90 1.49 11.88 12.21
CA TYR A 90 0.85 12.37 13.45
C TYR A 90 -0.64 12.56 13.26
N TRP A 91 -1.07 13.15 12.13
CA TRP A 91 -2.49 13.32 11.80
C TRP A 91 -3.21 11.98 11.72
N ALA A 92 -2.60 10.98 11.10
CA ALA A 92 -3.19 9.64 10.98
C ALA A 92 -3.35 8.98 12.36
N VAL A 93 -2.31 9.05 13.21
CA VAL A 93 -2.35 8.49 14.57
C VAL A 93 -3.34 9.28 15.44
N ALA A 94 -3.30 10.61 15.43
CA ALA A 94 -4.21 11.45 16.21
C ALA A 94 -5.67 11.18 15.84
N SER A 95 -6.01 11.19 14.56
CA SER A 95 -7.36 10.90 14.07
C SER A 95 -7.84 9.51 14.48
N SER A 96 -6.95 8.52 14.41
CA SER A 96 -7.29 7.14 14.80
C SER A 96 -7.54 7.01 16.30
N VAL A 97 -6.69 7.65 17.11
CA VAL A 97 -6.84 7.65 18.58
C VAL A 97 -8.07 8.46 19.02
N GLU A 98 -8.41 9.55 18.33
CA GLU A 98 -9.62 10.31 18.58
C GLU A 98 -10.88 9.50 18.32
N LEU A 99 -10.91 8.73 17.22
CA LEU A 99 -12.08 7.94 16.83
C LEU A 99 -12.26 6.66 17.64
N PHE A 100 -11.16 5.97 17.99
CA PHE A 100 -11.19 4.63 18.56
C PHE A 100 -10.70 4.55 20.01
N GLY A 101 -10.29 5.70 20.58
CA GLY A 101 -9.80 5.77 21.95
C GLY A 101 -8.29 5.54 22.07
N ARG A 102 -7.77 5.78 23.29
CA ARG A 102 -6.34 5.72 23.61
C ARG A 102 -5.90 4.27 23.86
N HIS A 103 -5.74 3.52 22.79
CA HIS A 103 -5.29 2.12 22.81
C HIS A 103 -4.11 1.96 21.84
N GLU A 104 -3.21 1.04 22.15
CA GLU A 104 -2.04 0.74 21.30
C GLU A 104 -2.45 0.31 19.88
N TRP A 105 -3.50 -0.52 19.79
CA TRP A 105 -4.02 -0.95 18.49
C TRP A 105 -4.60 0.22 17.68
N ALA A 106 -5.25 1.19 18.34
CA ALA A 106 -5.81 2.36 17.67
C ALA A 106 -4.69 3.25 17.09
N ALA A 107 -3.59 3.43 17.83
CA ALA A 107 -2.44 4.17 17.34
C ALA A 107 -1.77 3.49 16.13
N ARG A 108 -1.75 2.15 16.05
CA ARG A 108 -1.17 1.37 14.94
C ARG A 108 -2.12 1.14 13.77
N LEU A 109 -3.42 1.37 13.95
CA LEU A 109 -4.46 1.15 12.95
C LEU A 109 -4.15 1.77 11.57
N PRO A 110 -3.67 3.03 11.46
CA PRO A 110 -3.32 3.63 10.17
C PRO A 110 -2.23 2.85 9.42
N HIS A 111 -1.26 2.28 10.14
CA HIS A 111 -0.15 1.51 9.56
C HIS A 111 -0.63 0.14 9.07
N ALA A 112 -1.48 -0.53 9.85
CA ALA A 112 -2.12 -1.78 9.44
C ALA A 112 -2.99 -1.60 8.19
N LEU A 113 -3.77 -0.51 8.12
CA LEU A 113 -4.55 -0.15 6.93
C LEU A 113 -3.66 0.14 5.72
N ALA A 114 -2.60 0.93 5.90
CA ALA A 114 -1.64 1.25 4.84
C ALA A 114 -1.00 -0.02 4.26
N PHE A 115 -0.60 -0.95 5.12
CA PHE A 115 -0.09 -2.26 4.70
C PHE A 115 -1.14 -3.07 3.92
N ALA A 116 -2.35 -3.22 4.45
CA ALA A 116 -3.42 -3.96 3.78
C ALA A 116 -3.76 -3.37 2.41
N LEU A 117 -3.87 -2.04 2.32
CA LEU A 117 -4.11 -1.33 1.06
C LEU A 117 -2.94 -1.50 0.08
N SER A 118 -1.69 -1.49 0.56
CA SER A 118 -0.51 -1.76 -0.27
C SER A 118 -0.55 -3.15 -0.88
N VAL A 119 -0.91 -4.19 -0.11
CA VAL A 119 -1.10 -5.55 -0.64
C VAL A 119 -2.16 -5.58 -1.74
N LEU A 120 -3.29 -4.89 -1.56
CA LEU A 120 -4.35 -4.81 -2.57
C LEU A 120 -3.90 -4.08 -3.84
N LEU A 121 -3.13 -2.99 -3.70
CA LEU A 121 -2.56 -2.25 -4.82
C LEU A 121 -1.53 -3.10 -5.60
N VAL A 122 -0.65 -3.80 -4.89
CA VAL A 122 0.30 -4.75 -5.50
C VAL A 122 -0.44 -5.87 -6.24
N GLY A 123 -1.54 -6.38 -5.68
CA GLY A 123 -2.41 -7.33 -6.36
C GLY A 123 -3.10 -6.75 -7.60
N ALA A 124 -3.49 -5.48 -7.55
CA ALA A 124 -4.04 -4.78 -8.71
C ALA A 124 -3.00 -4.65 -9.84
N MET A 125 -1.76 -4.26 -9.50
CA MET A 125 -0.65 -4.26 -10.46
C MET A 125 -0.34 -5.65 -11.01
N GLY A 126 -0.39 -6.69 -10.16
CA GLY A 126 -0.18 -8.08 -10.55
C GLY A 126 -1.13 -8.53 -11.66
N ARG A 127 -2.39 -8.08 -11.65
CA ARG A 127 -3.36 -8.38 -12.74
C ARG A 127 -2.95 -7.80 -14.10
N ARG A 128 -2.12 -6.77 -14.11
CA ARG A 128 -1.63 -6.11 -15.33
C ARG A 128 -0.27 -6.62 -15.77
N LEU A 129 0.61 -6.87 -14.81
CA LEU A 129 2.02 -7.15 -15.06
C LEU A 129 2.33 -8.66 -15.10
N VAL A 130 1.57 -9.48 -14.37
CA VAL A 130 1.76 -10.93 -14.27
C VAL A 130 0.40 -11.64 -14.42
N PRO A 131 -0.23 -11.56 -15.61
CA PRO A 131 -1.59 -12.06 -15.81
C PRO A 131 -1.76 -13.56 -15.60
N GLU A 132 -0.69 -14.34 -15.75
CA GLU A 132 -0.71 -15.78 -15.51
C GLU A 132 -0.89 -16.13 -14.02
N ARG A 133 -0.34 -15.28 -13.13
CA ARG A 133 -0.38 -15.48 -11.68
C ARG A 133 -0.63 -14.16 -10.94
N PRO A 134 -1.80 -13.53 -11.13
CA PRO A 134 -2.07 -12.16 -10.66
C PRO A 134 -2.10 -12.02 -9.13
N TRP A 135 -2.26 -13.11 -8.41
CA TRP A 135 -2.27 -13.16 -6.94
C TRP A 135 -0.86 -13.23 -6.33
N LEU A 136 0.14 -13.70 -7.11
CA LEU A 136 1.48 -13.98 -6.59
C LEU A 136 2.19 -12.72 -6.03
N PRO A 137 2.19 -11.56 -6.70
CA PRO A 137 2.81 -10.36 -6.14
C PRO A 137 2.18 -9.92 -4.81
N ALA A 138 0.84 -10.01 -4.70
CA ALA A 138 0.14 -9.70 -3.45
C ALA A 138 0.52 -10.65 -2.32
N LEU A 139 0.61 -11.94 -2.60
CA LEU A 139 1.02 -12.94 -1.62
C LEU A 139 2.47 -12.69 -1.16
N VAL A 140 3.39 -12.47 -2.10
CA VAL A 140 4.80 -12.17 -1.77
C VAL A 140 4.89 -10.95 -0.88
N TYR A 141 4.22 -9.84 -1.23
CA TYR A 141 4.24 -8.63 -0.41
C TYR A 141 3.63 -8.85 0.97
N ALA A 142 2.49 -9.55 1.06
CA ALA A 142 1.79 -9.82 2.32
C ALA A 142 2.60 -10.70 3.29
N THR A 143 3.45 -11.59 2.75
CA THR A 143 4.26 -12.51 3.55
C THR A 143 5.70 -12.04 3.72
N PHE A 144 6.09 -10.92 3.11
CA PHE A 144 7.42 -10.36 3.27
C PHE A 144 7.60 -9.80 4.68
N VAL A 145 8.64 -10.23 5.37
CA VAL A 145 8.85 -9.93 6.80
C VAL A 145 8.94 -8.42 7.05
N LEU A 146 9.69 -7.68 6.24
CA LEU A 146 9.92 -6.25 6.48
C LEU A 146 8.64 -5.40 6.40
N PRO A 147 7.80 -5.46 5.34
CA PRO A 147 6.53 -4.72 5.30
C PRO A 147 5.58 -5.12 6.44
N TYR A 148 5.54 -6.41 6.79
CA TYR A 148 4.69 -6.90 7.87
C TYR A 148 5.13 -6.33 9.22
N VAL A 149 6.41 -6.40 9.56
CA VAL A 149 6.94 -5.85 10.81
C VAL A 149 6.75 -4.33 10.85
N ALA A 150 7.03 -3.62 9.74
CA ALA A 150 6.83 -2.17 9.64
C ALA A 150 5.36 -1.76 9.87
N ALA A 151 4.40 -2.59 9.48
CA ALA A 151 2.98 -2.35 9.74
C ALA A 151 2.59 -2.45 11.23
N HIS A 152 3.43 -3.09 12.04
CA HIS A 152 3.22 -3.27 13.48
C HIS A 152 4.03 -2.27 14.33
N VAL A 153 4.70 -1.32 13.69
CA VAL A 153 5.48 -0.26 14.35
C VAL A 153 5.06 1.08 13.80
N ILE A 154 4.85 2.07 14.67
CA ILE A 154 4.49 3.43 14.24
C ILE A 154 5.75 4.13 13.73
N THR A 155 5.83 4.26 12.39
CA THR A 155 6.90 4.96 11.68
C THR A 155 6.33 5.71 10.47
N THR A 156 7.09 6.63 9.89
CA THR A 156 6.71 7.29 8.62
C THR A 156 6.75 6.33 7.43
N ASP A 157 7.56 5.27 7.51
CA ASP A 157 7.94 4.44 6.36
C ASP A 157 6.79 3.63 5.79
N THR A 158 5.90 3.11 6.63
CA THR A 158 4.75 2.32 6.18
C THR A 158 3.76 3.17 5.37
N LEU A 159 3.49 4.41 5.81
CA LEU A 159 2.64 5.33 5.07
C LEU A 159 3.33 5.79 3.78
N LEU A 160 4.64 6.07 3.83
CA LEU A 160 5.44 6.38 2.64
C LEU A 160 5.39 5.24 1.62
N ALA A 161 5.60 4.00 2.05
CA ALA A 161 5.51 2.81 1.20
C ALA A 161 4.13 2.66 0.57
N PHE A 162 3.06 2.94 1.33
CA PHE A 162 1.69 2.92 0.80
C PHE A 162 1.50 3.96 -0.31
N PHE A 163 1.84 5.23 -0.10
CA PHE A 163 1.66 6.26 -1.11
C PHE A 163 2.57 6.04 -2.32
N THR A 164 3.80 5.56 -2.11
CA THR A 164 4.71 5.16 -3.18
C THR A 164 4.13 4.02 -4.03
N THR A 165 3.53 3.02 -3.39
CA THR A 165 2.84 1.92 -4.07
C THR A 165 1.59 2.43 -4.81
N ALA A 166 0.85 3.36 -4.21
CA ALA A 166 -0.36 3.92 -4.79
C ALA A 166 -0.09 4.71 -6.07
N TYR A 167 0.94 5.58 -6.09
CA TYR A 167 1.28 6.26 -7.32
C TYR A 167 1.78 5.31 -8.41
N ALA A 168 2.59 4.29 -8.06
CA ALA A 168 3.04 3.29 -9.01
C ALA A 168 1.86 2.50 -9.61
N ALA A 169 0.91 2.08 -8.78
CA ALA A 169 -0.30 1.39 -9.22
C ALA A 169 -1.17 2.27 -10.13
N ALA A 170 -1.30 3.55 -9.80
CA ALA A 170 -2.05 4.51 -10.61
C ALA A 170 -1.42 4.70 -12.00
N PHE A 171 -0.09 4.82 -12.10
CA PHE A 171 0.59 4.92 -13.39
C PHE A 171 0.53 3.63 -14.21
N VAL A 172 0.64 2.45 -13.57
CA VAL A 172 0.43 1.15 -14.26
C VAL A 172 -0.97 1.08 -14.85
N GLU A 173 -1.98 1.48 -14.10
CA GLU A 173 -3.37 1.46 -14.57
C GLU A 173 -3.63 2.53 -15.65
N ALA A 174 -3.07 3.74 -15.52
CA ALA A 174 -3.13 4.79 -16.54
C ALA A 174 -2.54 4.31 -17.88
N ARG A 175 -1.37 3.66 -17.83
CA ARG A 175 -0.74 3.11 -19.03
C ARG A 175 -1.57 1.98 -19.66
N ALA A 176 -2.16 1.11 -18.84
CA ALA A 176 -3.01 0.02 -19.33
C ALA A 176 -4.30 0.54 -20.00
N ARG A 177 -4.73 1.74 -19.64
CA ARG A 177 -5.96 2.40 -20.14
C ARG A 177 -5.70 3.63 -21.00
N ARG A 178 -4.50 3.80 -21.53
CA ARG A 178 -4.08 5.04 -22.25
C ARG A 178 -5.06 5.50 -23.35
N ASP A 179 -5.74 4.56 -23.98
CA ASP A 179 -6.68 4.84 -25.07
C ASP A 179 -8.14 5.03 -24.56
N SER A 180 -8.37 5.10 -23.25
CA SER A 180 -9.67 5.29 -22.63
C SER A 180 -9.81 6.67 -21.96
N ARG A 181 -11.05 7.18 -21.89
CA ARG A 181 -11.35 8.46 -21.21
C ARG A 181 -10.98 8.46 -19.71
N GLY A 182 -10.79 7.29 -19.09
CA GLY A 182 -10.45 7.17 -17.67
C GLY A 182 -8.96 7.31 -17.37
N ALA A 183 -8.07 7.29 -18.37
CA ALA A 183 -6.63 7.33 -18.14
C ALA A 183 -6.17 8.59 -17.38
N GLY A 184 -6.75 9.75 -17.69
CA GLY A 184 -6.44 11.03 -17.03
C GLY A 184 -6.70 11.01 -15.52
N GLY A 185 -7.78 10.34 -15.07
CA GLY A 185 -8.10 10.20 -13.65
C GLY A 185 -7.03 9.40 -12.89
N TYR A 186 -6.50 8.35 -13.49
CA TYR A 186 -5.39 7.58 -12.89
C TYR A 186 -4.09 8.38 -12.84
N VAL A 187 -3.79 9.20 -13.85
CA VAL A 187 -2.63 10.09 -13.83
C VAL A 187 -2.77 11.11 -12.70
N ALA A 188 -3.93 11.74 -12.55
CA ALA A 188 -4.19 12.69 -11.47
C ALA A 188 -4.07 12.02 -10.08
N ALA A 189 -4.64 10.82 -9.90
CA ALA A 189 -4.50 10.04 -8.67
C ALA A 189 -3.04 9.66 -8.39
N GLY A 190 -2.27 9.31 -9.41
CA GLY A 190 -0.84 9.04 -9.30
C GLY A 190 -0.06 10.26 -8.81
N TRP A 191 -0.31 11.44 -9.37
CA TRP A 191 0.31 12.69 -8.90
C TRP A 191 -0.11 13.07 -7.48
N ALA A 192 -1.37 12.90 -7.11
CA ALA A 192 -1.83 13.14 -5.74
C ALA A 192 -1.14 12.21 -4.73
N ALA A 193 -0.99 10.93 -5.07
CA ALA A 193 -0.26 9.97 -4.22
C ALA A 193 1.25 10.29 -4.16
N ALA A 194 1.87 10.71 -5.26
CA ALA A 194 3.27 11.14 -5.29
C ALA A 194 3.48 12.40 -4.42
N PHE A 195 2.57 13.36 -4.48
CA PHE A 195 2.61 14.54 -3.61
C PHE A 195 2.46 14.16 -2.14
N ALA A 196 1.50 13.29 -1.81
CA ALA A 196 1.34 12.78 -0.44
C ALA A 196 2.61 12.06 0.05
N SER A 197 3.28 11.27 -0.81
CA SER A 197 4.54 10.63 -0.45
C SER A 197 5.67 11.63 -0.21
N ALA A 198 5.69 12.76 -0.90
CA ALA A 198 6.70 13.81 -0.73
C ALA A 198 6.51 14.61 0.59
N ILE A 199 5.29 14.64 1.14
CA ILE A 199 5.00 15.29 2.43
C ILE A 199 5.40 14.39 3.62
N LEU A 200 5.64 13.09 3.38
CA LEU A 200 5.94 12.10 4.44
C LEU A 200 7.40 12.09 4.89
N PRO A 201 8.42 12.18 4.03
CA PRO A 201 9.79 12.25 4.49
C PRO A 201 10.07 13.65 5.06
N GLY A 202 10.49 13.70 6.33
CA GLY A 202 11.01 14.93 6.92
C GLY A 202 12.24 15.39 6.12
N THR A 203 12.35 16.70 5.93
CA THR A 203 13.63 17.29 5.51
C THR A 203 14.67 16.99 6.59
N PRO A 204 15.92 16.65 6.22
CA PRO A 204 17.00 16.43 7.16
C PRO A 204 17.30 17.68 7.99
#